data_371f14023cfb762eeb203fc6a8725846
#
_entry.id   371f14023cfb762eeb203fc6a8725846
#
_cell.length_a   1.000
_cell.length_b   1.000
_cell.length_c   1.000
_cell.angle_alpha   90.00
_cell.angle_beta   90.00
_cell.angle_gamma   90.00
#
_symmetry.space_group_name_H-M   'P 1'
#
loop_
_entity.id
_entity.type
_entity.pdbx_description
1 polymer ?
#
loop_
_entity_poly.entity_id
_entity_poly.type
_entity_poly.pdbx_seq_one_letter_code
_entity_poly.pdbx_strand_id
1 'polypeptide(L)'
;MGNIINTNKLQCAFNIIMAGLIMDSESFYDINEKITNAAFEKNGQCFLLIDASLEQYQSELFLPDILREYKSYPVIFHQRELQSAVPLYLFPLSTFSERDGQLFKNSIYHSLNELKTEKLDSGEGRSVCAWISTDLTGEQLAEQVALSTVQSIQSVGDILLRYYDPSVFGLLMPILDKWQKQQLLSNVNTWSYIDGDGIAQIVNGDGECKKN
;
A
#
# COMPACT_ATOMS: atom_id res chain seq x y z
N MET A 1 -31.09 11.85 1.71
CA MET A 1 -31.40 10.48 1.32
C MET A 1 -30.07 9.77 1.15
N GLY A 2 -29.67 8.98 2.14
CA GLY A 2 -28.40 8.27 2.11
C GLY A 2 -28.49 7.09 1.13
N ASN A 3 -27.57 7.04 0.18
CA ASN A 3 -27.40 5.86 -0.66
C ASN A 3 -26.91 4.70 0.22
N ILE A 4 -27.81 3.77 0.50
CA ILE A 4 -27.45 2.48 1.11
C ILE A 4 -26.61 1.74 0.06
N ILE A 5 -25.31 1.71 0.26
CA ILE A 5 -24.41 0.89 -0.55
C ILE A 5 -24.89 -0.55 -0.42
N ASN A 6 -25.26 -1.13 -1.55
CA ASN A 6 -25.84 -2.47 -1.60
C ASN A 6 -24.77 -3.52 -1.26
N THR A 7 -24.69 -3.89 0.01
CA THR A 7 -23.79 -4.90 0.56
C THR A 7 -23.83 -6.21 -0.22
N ASN A 8 -24.95 -6.53 -0.85
CA ASN A 8 -25.09 -7.72 -1.69
C ASN A 8 -24.28 -7.65 -3.00
N LYS A 9 -24.07 -6.45 -3.57
CA LYS A 9 -23.20 -6.29 -4.75
C LYS A 9 -21.73 -6.48 -4.40
N LEU A 10 -21.30 -5.98 -3.25
CA LEU A 10 -19.94 -6.19 -2.74
C LEU A 10 -19.69 -7.67 -2.40
N GLN A 11 -20.67 -8.33 -1.79
CA GLN A 11 -20.60 -9.77 -1.49
C GLN A 11 -20.60 -10.63 -2.77
N CYS A 12 -21.32 -10.23 -3.80
CA CYS A 12 -21.36 -10.95 -5.07
C CYS A 12 -20.05 -10.78 -5.85
N ALA A 13 -19.49 -9.58 -5.88
CA ALA A 13 -18.16 -9.32 -6.45
C ALA A 13 -17.08 -10.13 -5.71
N PHE A 14 -17.13 -10.16 -4.38
CA PHE A 14 -16.26 -10.96 -3.53
C PHE A 14 -16.30 -12.46 -3.89
N ASN A 15 -17.49 -13.03 -4.07
CA ASN A 15 -17.65 -14.46 -4.39
C ASN A 15 -17.22 -14.80 -5.83
N ILE A 16 -17.37 -13.90 -6.79
CA ILE A 16 -16.95 -14.09 -8.19
C ILE A 16 -15.43 -14.04 -8.31
N ILE A 17 -14.79 -13.19 -7.51
CA ILE A 17 -13.32 -13.05 -7.46
C ILE A 17 -12.68 -14.26 -6.82
N MET A 18 -13.29 -14.82 -5.77
CA MET A 18 -12.81 -16.05 -5.13
C MET A 18 -12.85 -17.26 -6.08
N ALA A 19 -13.77 -17.29 -7.01
CA ALA A 19 -13.87 -18.38 -8.00
C ALA A 19 -12.81 -18.30 -9.12
N GLY A 20 -12.19 -17.15 -9.31
CA GLY A 20 -11.16 -16.91 -10.34
C GLY A 20 -9.71 -16.97 -9.86
N LEU A 21 -9.50 -16.83 -8.56
CA LEU A 21 -8.19 -16.98 -7.93
C LEU A 21 -8.07 -18.41 -7.42
N ILE A 22 -7.19 -19.21 -8.04
CA ILE A 22 -6.70 -20.48 -7.47
C ILE A 22 -5.74 -20.11 -6.31
N MET A 23 -6.22 -19.31 -5.37
CA MET A 23 -5.54 -19.11 -4.10
C MET A 23 -6.22 -20.01 -3.08
N ASP A 24 -5.42 -20.80 -2.42
CA ASP A 24 -5.82 -21.51 -1.22
C ASP A 24 -6.43 -20.46 -0.24
N SER A 25 -7.67 -20.67 0.17
CA SER A 25 -8.35 -19.75 1.08
C SER A 25 -7.56 -19.56 2.39
N GLU A 26 -6.81 -20.57 2.78
CA GLU A 26 -5.91 -20.56 3.93
C GLU A 26 -4.79 -19.52 3.77
N SER A 27 -4.18 -19.45 2.61
CA SER A 27 -3.12 -18.46 2.30
C SER A 27 -3.61 -17.01 2.39
N PHE A 28 -4.84 -16.72 1.94
CA PHE A 28 -5.41 -15.37 2.08
C PHE A 28 -5.65 -15.00 3.54
N TYR A 29 -6.18 -15.92 4.34
CA TYR A 29 -6.43 -15.68 5.76
C TYR A 29 -5.13 -15.43 6.53
N ASP A 30 -4.08 -16.19 6.26
CA ASP A 30 -2.77 -16.02 6.87
C ASP A 30 -2.16 -14.65 6.52
N ILE A 31 -2.21 -14.26 5.25
CA ILE A 31 -1.73 -12.95 4.79
C ILE A 31 -2.51 -11.84 5.46
N ASN A 32 -3.84 -11.93 5.47
CA ASN A 32 -4.71 -10.93 6.08
C ASN A 32 -4.44 -10.81 7.58
N GLU A 33 -4.32 -11.91 8.31
CA GLU A 33 -4.02 -11.92 9.74
C GLU A 33 -2.65 -11.29 10.01
N LYS A 34 -1.63 -11.70 9.28
CA LYS A 34 -0.26 -11.20 9.43
C LYS A 34 -0.16 -9.70 9.22
N ILE A 35 -0.75 -9.19 8.13
CA ILE A 35 -0.75 -7.74 7.84
C ILE A 35 -1.62 -6.99 8.85
N THR A 36 -2.78 -7.53 9.26
CA THR A 36 -3.65 -6.94 10.29
C THR A 36 -2.91 -6.77 11.60
N ASN A 37 -2.25 -7.83 12.07
CA ASN A 37 -1.50 -7.80 13.31
C ASN A 37 -0.38 -6.75 13.26
N ALA A 38 0.38 -6.68 12.16
CA ALA A 38 1.43 -5.70 12.01
C ALA A 38 0.91 -4.26 11.91
N ALA A 39 -0.18 -4.05 11.16
CA ALA A 39 -0.75 -2.73 10.93
C ALA A 39 -1.40 -2.12 12.18
N PHE A 40 -1.94 -2.95 13.09
CA PHE A 40 -2.71 -2.51 14.24
C PHE A 40 -2.14 -2.96 15.59
N GLU A 41 -0.96 -3.58 15.63
CA GLU A 41 -0.32 -4.12 16.85
C GLU A 41 0.02 -3.03 17.88
N LYS A 42 0.37 -1.84 17.42
CA LYS A 42 0.67 -0.68 18.27
C LYS A 42 -0.49 0.30 18.22
N ASN A 43 -0.65 1.13 19.24
CA ASN A 43 -1.68 2.19 19.29
C ASN A 43 -1.50 3.29 18.23
N GLY A 44 -0.67 3.05 17.22
CA GLY A 44 -0.43 3.93 16.09
C GLY A 44 -1.60 3.98 15.10
N GLN A 45 -1.54 4.95 14.20
CA GLN A 45 -2.47 5.03 13.08
C GLN A 45 -2.01 4.08 11.97
N CYS A 46 -2.97 3.45 11.29
CA CYS A 46 -2.70 2.67 10.10
C CYS A 46 -3.10 3.45 8.85
N PHE A 47 -2.26 3.42 7.83
CA PHE A 47 -2.53 4.04 6.53
C PHE A 47 -2.30 3.04 5.40
N LEU A 48 -3.20 3.03 4.44
CA LEU A 48 -3.04 2.35 3.16
C LEU A 48 -2.43 3.34 2.15
N LEU A 49 -1.28 3.02 1.59
CA LEU A 49 -0.62 3.79 0.54
C LEU A 49 -0.98 3.23 -0.83
N ILE A 50 -1.49 4.10 -1.71
CA ILE A 50 -1.93 3.75 -3.07
C ILE A 50 -1.25 4.66 -4.09
N ASP A 51 -0.76 4.05 -5.18
CA ASP A 51 -0.38 4.71 -6.42
C ASP A 51 -1.57 4.70 -7.39
N ALA A 52 -2.21 5.84 -7.56
CA ALA A 52 -3.39 6.00 -8.40
C ALA A 52 -3.07 6.31 -9.87
N SER A 53 -1.78 6.29 -10.27
CA SER A 53 -1.37 6.47 -11.68
C SER A 53 -1.66 5.25 -12.53
N LEU A 54 -1.84 4.08 -11.92
CA LEU A 54 -1.90 2.80 -12.60
C LEU A 54 -3.33 2.46 -13.03
N GLU A 55 -3.47 1.80 -14.19
CA GLU A 55 -4.77 1.36 -14.70
C GLU A 55 -5.49 0.42 -13.73
N GLN A 56 -4.74 -0.41 -12.99
CA GLN A 56 -5.27 -1.30 -11.97
C GLN A 56 -6.05 -0.57 -10.87
N TYR A 57 -5.71 0.70 -10.58
CA TYR A 57 -6.46 1.53 -9.66
C TYR A 57 -7.92 1.74 -10.08
N GLN A 58 -8.20 1.69 -11.38
CA GLN A 58 -9.53 1.83 -11.95
C GLN A 58 -10.30 0.51 -12.01
N SER A 59 -9.74 -0.59 -11.49
CA SER A 59 -10.40 -1.88 -11.49
C SER A 59 -11.69 -1.86 -10.64
N GLU A 60 -12.65 -2.71 -10.97
CA GLU A 60 -13.93 -2.86 -10.23
C GLU A 60 -13.74 -3.22 -8.75
N LEU A 61 -12.55 -3.74 -8.37
CA LEU A 61 -12.18 -4.11 -6.99
C LEU A 61 -11.86 -2.90 -6.12
N PHE A 62 -11.26 -1.89 -6.71
CA PHE A 62 -11.06 -0.57 -6.14
C PHE A 62 -12.04 0.36 -6.82
N LEU A 63 -13.26 0.37 -6.35
CA LEU A 63 -14.26 1.29 -6.87
C LEU A 63 -13.74 2.72 -6.67
N PRO A 64 -13.38 3.44 -7.75
CA PRO A 64 -12.88 4.82 -7.64
C PRO A 64 -13.81 5.71 -6.82
N ASP A 65 -15.11 5.42 -6.87
CA ASP A 65 -16.14 6.13 -6.11
C ASP A 65 -16.02 5.87 -4.60
N ILE A 66 -15.63 4.66 -4.16
CA ILE A 66 -15.38 4.38 -2.74
C ILE A 66 -14.20 5.20 -2.24
N LEU A 67 -13.11 5.24 -2.99
CA LEU A 67 -11.92 5.99 -2.60
C LEU A 67 -12.15 7.51 -2.61
N ARG A 68 -13.00 8.04 -3.49
CA ARG A 68 -13.39 9.45 -3.48
C ARG A 68 -14.18 9.86 -2.22
N GLU A 69 -14.90 8.92 -1.64
CA GLU A 69 -15.66 9.15 -0.41
C GLU A 69 -14.82 9.01 0.87
N TYR A 70 -13.60 8.43 0.78
CA TYR A 70 -12.70 8.33 1.91
C TYR A 70 -11.90 9.62 2.09
N LYS A 71 -11.65 9.98 3.35
CA LYS A 71 -10.62 10.95 3.68
C LYS A 71 -9.29 10.39 3.18
N SER A 72 -8.56 11.16 2.41
CA SER A 72 -7.23 10.79 1.95
C SER A 72 -6.25 11.96 2.14
N TYR A 73 -4.98 11.62 2.22
CA TYR A 73 -3.89 12.57 2.30
C TYR A 73 -3.05 12.41 1.03
N PRO A 74 -3.07 13.39 0.12
CA PRO A 74 -2.24 13.32 -1.07
C PRO A 74 -0.77 13.51 -0.71
N VAL A 75 0.10 12.73 -1.31
CA VAL A 75 1.55 12.92 -1.23
C VAL A 75 1.92 14.02 -2.23
N ILE A 76 2.36 15.17 -1.72
CA ILE A 76 2.63 16.36 -2.54
C ILE A 76 4.12 16.50 -2.77
N PHE A 77 4.54 16.41 -4.03
CA PHE A 77 5.92 16.63 -4.46
C PHE A 77 6.17 18.12 -4.71
N HIS A 78 7.35 18.61 -4.35
CA HIS A 78 7.73 20.00 -4.64
C HIS A 78 7.93 20.22 -6.14
N GLN A 79 8.31 19.19 -6.87
CA GLN A 79 8.44 19.20 -8.33
C GLN A 79 7.07 19.00 -8.97
N ARG A 80 6.53 20.03 -9.61
CA ARG A 80 5.19 20.01 -10.23
C ARG A 80 5.01 18.91 -11.28
N GLU A 81 6.08 18.61 -12.00
CA GLU A 81 6.09 17.57 -13.04
C GLU A 81 5.85 16.17 -12.44
N LEU A 82 6.40 15.92 -11.25
CA LEU A 82 6.19 14.65 -10.54
C LEU A 82 4.78 14.52 -9.98
N GLN A 83 4.17 15.63 -9.55
CA GLN A 83 2.84 15.61 -8.95
C GLN A 83 1.76 15.06 -9.88
N SER A 84 1.85 15.36 -11.19
CA SER A 84 0.91 14.84 -12.19
C SER A 84 1.24 13.43 -12.66
N ALA A 85 2.52 13.04 -12.57
CA ALA A 85 2.99 11.73 -13.01
C ALA A 85 2.81 10.62 -11.97
N VAL A 86 2.79 10.98 -10.67
CA VAL A 86 2.74 10.02 -9.57
C VAL A 86 1.72 10.47 -8.52
N PRO A 87 0.42 10.26 -8.74
CA PRO A 87 -0.62 10.58 -7.77
C PRO A 87 -0.68 9.52 -6.65
N LEU A 88 0.10 9.73 -5.59
CA LEU A 88 0.09 8.90 -4.39
C LEU A 88 -0.90 9.42 -3.36
N TYR A 89 -1.59 8.52 -2.69
CA TYR A 89 -2.53 8.83 -1.63
C TYR A 89 -2.38 7.91 -0.43
N LEU A 90 -2.55 8.48 0.77
CA LEU A 90 -2.64 7.76 2.02
C LEU A 90 -4.09 7.78 2.51
N PHE A 91 -4.64 6.61 2.79
CA PHE A 91 -5.99 6.42 3.33
C PHE A 91 -5.88 5.93 4.77
N PRO A 92 -6.38 6.70 5.76
CA PRO A 92 -6.37 6.26 7.14
C PRO A 92 -7.35 5.09 7.31
N LEU A 93 -6.92 4.07 8.04
CA LEU A 93 -7.69 2.88 8.34
C LEU A 93 -7.89 2.73 9.85
N SER A 94 -9.07 2.31 10.25
CA SER A 94 -9.46 2.08 11.64
C SER A 94 -10.05 0.68 11.81
N THR A 95 -9.64 -0.01 12.87
CA THR A 95 -10.22 -1.31 13.25
C THR A 95 -11.67 -1.21 13.73
N PHE A 96 -12.11 -0.01 14.12
CA PHE A 96 -13.46 0.22 14.66
C PHE A 96 -14.51 0.49 13.58
N SER A 97 -14.08 0.68 12.33
CA SER A 97 -14.95 0.97 11.20
C SER A 97 -15.10 -0.28 10.32
N GLU A 98 -16.33 -0.79 10.17
CA GLU A 98 -16.62 -1.89 9.24
C GLU A 98 -16.21 -1.53 7.81
N ARG A 99 -16.42 -0.27 7.43
CA ARG A 99 -16.04 0.27 6.13
C ARG A 99 -14.53 0.20 5.90
N ASP A 100 -13.72 0.59 6.89
CA ASP A 100 -12.27 0.56 6.78
C ASP A 100 -11.77 -0.89 6.78
N GLY A 101 -12.39 -1.77 7.57
CA GLY A 101 -12.11 -3.20 7.54
C GLY A 101 -12.37 -3.83 6.17
N GLN A 102 -13.43 -3.39 5.47
CA GLN A 102 -13.71 -3.84 4.12
C GLN A 102 -12.68 -3.29 3.11
N LEU A 103 -12.31 -2.00 3.21
CA LEU A 103 -11.27 -1.41 2.37
C LEU A 103 -9.94 -2.12 2.58
N PHE A 104 -9.58 -2.41 3.82
CA PHE A 104 -8.37 -3.14 4.17
C PHE A 104 -8.32 -4.52 3.49
N LYS A 105 -9.38 -5.33 3.64
CA LYS A 105 -9.48 -6.64 2.99
C LYS A 105 -9.43 -6.55 1.46
N ASN A 106 -10.16 -5.61 0.89
CA ASN A 106 -10.18 -5.40 -0.56
C ASN A 106 -8.80 -5.00 -1.09
N SER A 107 -8.03 -4.19 -0.33
CA SER A 107 -6.68 -3.82 -0.72
C SER A 107 -5.73 -5.02 -0.74
N ILE A 108 -5.84 -5.95 0.20
CA ILE A 108 -5.06 -7.19 0.20
C ILE A 108 -5.40 -8.05 -1.03
N TYR A 109 -6.70 -8.21 -1.32
CA TYR A 109 -7.14 -8.92 -2.51
C TYR A 109 -6.61 -8.31 -3.80
N HIS A 110 -6.69 -6.98 -3.89
CA HIS A 110 -6.23 -6.26 -5.05
C HIS A 110 -4.72 -6.44 -5.24
N SER A 111 -3.96 -6.30 -4.16
CA SER A 111 -2.51 -6.51 -4.16
C SER A 111 -2.12 -7.90 -4.65
N LEU A 112 -2.83 -8.95 -4.22
CA LEU A 112 -2.62 -10.31 -4.70
C LEU A 112 -3.03 -10.50 -6.17
N ASN A 113 -4.10 -9.84 -6.60
CA ASN A 113 -4.55 -9.89 -7.99
C ASN A 113 -3.56 -9.21 -8.95
N GLU A 114 -2.79 -8.23 -8.48
CA GLU A 114 -1.73 -7.57 -9.24
C GLU A 114 -0.52 -8.48 -9.50
N LEU A 115 -0.41 -9.63 -8.82
CA LEU A 115 0.65 -10.64 -9.02
C LEU A 115 0.35 -11.62 -10.15
N LYS A 116 -0.77 -11.50 -10.86
CA LYS A 116 -1.04 -12.33 -12.03
C LYS A 116 0.03 -12.12 -13.10
N THR A 117 0.45 -13.21 -13.72
CA THR A 117 1.56 -13.24 -14.69
C THR A 117 1.40 -12.17 -15.77
N GLU A 118 0.19 -11.98 -16.30
CA GLU A 118 -0.08 -11.00 -17.34
C GLU A 118 0.21 -9.56 -16.89
N LYS A 119 -0.01 -9.27 -15.60
CA LYS A 119 0.24 -7.94 -15.02
C LYS A 119 1.71 -7.73 -14.65
N LEU A 120 2.40 -8.77 -14.20
CA LEU A 120 3.83 -8.71 -13.94
C LEU A 120 4.63 -8.56 -15.24
N ASP A 121 4.23 -9.25 -16.29
CA ASP A 121 4.88 -9.20 -17.61
C ASP A 121 4.73 -7.83 -18.29
N SER A 122 3.68 -7.07 -17.97
CA SER A 122 3.50 -5.71 -18.49
C SER A 122 4.54 -4.71 -17.97
N GLY A 123 5.25 -5.05 -16.90
CA GLY A 123 6.22 -4.16 -16.25
C GLY A 123 5.59 -2.93 -15.59
N GLU A 124 4.27 -2.92 -15.45
CA GLU A 124 3.55 -1.90 -14.70
C GLU A 124 3.84 -2.06 -13.20
N GLY A 125 3.87 -0.95 -12.47
CA GLY A 125 4.01 -0.99 -11.02
C GLY A 125 2.75 -1.56 -10.34
N ARG A 126 2.74 -1.56 -9.02
CA ARG A 126 1.61 -2.05 -8.21
C ARG A 126 0.88 -0.88 -7.57
N SER A 127 -0.46 -0.86 -7.70
CA SER A 127 -1.28 0.23 -7.18
C SER A 127 -1.38 0.20 -5.65
N VAL A 128 -1.49 -0.97 -5.04
CA VAL A 128 -1.40 -1.12 -3.59
C VAL A 128 0.07 -1.21 -3.19
N CYS A 129 0.56 -0.15 -2.55
CA CYS A 129 1.97 -0.02 -2.22
C CYS A 129 2.30 -0.60 -0.86
N ALA A 130 1.57 -0.20 0.19
CA ALA A 130 1.86 -0.64 1.55
C ALA A 130 0.70 -0.39 2.52
N TRP A 131 0.74 -1.10 3.66
CA TRP A 131 0.01 -0.80 4.89
C TRP A 131 1.02 -0.33 5.92
N ILE A 132 0.89 0.93 6.36
CA ILE A 132 1.88 1.63 7.18
C ILE A 132 1.30 1.91 8.56
N SER A 133 1.91 1.36 9.62
CA SER A 133 1.63 1.74 10.99
C SER A 133 2.61 2.81 11.44
N THR A 134 2.11 3.90 12.02
CA THR A 134 2.92 5.05 12.44
C THR A 134 2.23 5.88 13.52
N ASP A 135 3.01 6.66 14.27
CA ASP A 135 2.49 7.68 15.19
C ASP A 135 2.34 9.07 14.53
N LEU A 136 2.77 9.21 13.27
CA LEU A 136 2.61 10.43 12.50
C LEU A 136 1.15 10.67 12.10
N THR A 137 0.77 11.93 11.94
CA THR A 137 -0.48 12.27 11.25
C THR A 137 -0.39 11.96 9.77
N GLY A 138 -1.54 11.88 9.08
CA GLY A 138 -1.55 11.60 7.64
C GLY A 138 -0.80 12.63 6.81
N GLU A 139 -0.85 13.91 7.21
CA GLU A 139 -0.11 15.00 6.57
C GLU A 139 1.41 14.83 6.75
N GLN A 140 1.86 14.50 7.97
CA GLN A 140 3.27 14.28 8.26
C GLN A 140 3.83 13.06 7.54
N LEU A 141 3.06 11.96 7.49
CA LEU A 141 3.45 10.77 6.75
C LEU A 141 3.51 11.05 5.25
N ALA A 142 2.55 11.80 4.70
CA ALA A 142 2.55 12.17 3.28
C ALA A 142 3.78 13.01 2.91
N GLU A 143 4.15 13.97 3.77
CA GLU A 143 5.38 14.76 3.59
C GLU A 143 6.63 13.88 3.63
N GLN A 144 6.73 12.96 4.59
CA GLN A 144 7.85 12.03 4.70
C GLN A 144 7.97 11.14 3.46
N VAL A 145 6.85 10.59 2.98
CA VAL A 145 6.82 9.77 1.75
C VAL A 145 7.31 10.61 0.55
N ALA A 146 6.85 11.86 0.43
CA ALA A 146 7.27 12.75 -0.66
C ALA A 146 8.79 13.01 -0.63
N LEU A 147 9.34 13.34 0.56
CA LEU A 147 10.77 13.61 0.74
C LEU A 147 11.64 12.38 0.45
N SER A 148 11.17 11.20 0.83
CA SER A 148 11.91 9.94 0.58
C SER A 148 11.85 9.48 -0.88
N THR A 149 10.82 9.91 -1.61
CA THR A 149 10.62 9.53 -3.02
C THR A 149 11.54 10.30 -3.97
N VAL A 150 11.92 11.53 -3.63
CA VAL A 150 12.82 12.34 -4.45
C VAL A 150 14.22 12.31 -3.85
N GLN A 151 15.18 11.81 -4.60
CA GLN A 151 16.57 11.70 -4.19
C GLN A 151 17.46 12.53 -5.09
N SER A 152 18.28 13.41 -4.50
CA SER A 152 19.27 14.20 -5.23
C SER A 152 20.59 13.44 -5.33
N ILE A 153 21.01 13.10 -6.55
CA ILE A 153 22.29 12.47 -6.83
C ILE A 153 23.23 13.49 -7.45
N GLN A 154 24.41 13.72 -6.83
CA GLN A 154 25.40 14.75 -7.16
C GLN A 154 25.83 14.60 -8.61
N SER A 155 25.69 14.15 -9.51
CA SER A 155 26.10 14.10 -10.92
C SER A 155 24.94 13.85 -11.89
N VAL A 156 23.78 13.54 -11.34
CA VAL A 156 22.59 13.16 -12.12
C VAL A 156 21.48 14.16 -11.96
N GLY A 157 21.38 14.79 -10.78
CA GLY A 157 20.28 15.65 -10.38
C GLY A 157 19.24 14.89 -9.56
N ASP A 158 18.02 15.41 -9.52
CA ASP A 158 16.92 14.78 -8.79
C ASP A 158 16.39 13.57 -9.56
N ILE A 159 16.26 12.46 -8.86
CA ILE A 159 15.67 11.22 -9.38
C ILE A 159 14.43 10.85 -8.59
N LEU A 160 13.47 10.23 -9.25
CA LEU A 160 12.31 9.63 -8.61
C LEU A 160 12.65 8.20 -8.21
N LEU A 161 12.76 7.96 -6.91
CA LEU A 161 12.91 6.62 -6.35
C LEU A 161 11.54 6.08 -5.94
N ARG A 162 10.98 5.20 -6.73
CA ARG A 162 9.67 4.56 -6.44
C ARG A 162 9.81 3.51 -5.32
N TYR A 163 10.44 3.87 -4.20
CA TYR A 163 10.65 2.94 -3.09
C TYR A 163 9.35 2.40 -2.50
N TYR A 164 8.26 3.12 -2.66
CA TYR A 164 6.93 2.72 -2.21
C TYR A 164 6.33 1.55 -3.02
N ASP A 165 6.82 1.30 -4.24
CA ASP A 165 6.42 0.15 -5.04
C ASP A 165 6.96 -1.14 -4.39
N PRO A 166 6.11 -2.14 -4.07
CA PRO A 166 6.52 -3.37 -3.40
C PRO A 166 7.67 -4.10 -4.11
N SER A 167 7.70 -4.07 -5.45
CA SER A 167 8.75 -4.70 -6.23
C SER A 167 10.10 -4.00 -6.05
N VAL A 168 10.08 -2.67 -5.99
CA VAL A 168 11.29 -1.86 -5.74
C VAL A 168 11.71 -1.95 -4.28
N PHE A 169 10.75 -1.87 -3.35
CA PHE A 169 11.02 -1.92 -1.92
C PHE A 169 11.73 -3.22 -1.51
N GLY A 170 11.22 -4.36 -2.00
CA GLY A 170 11.81 -5.67 -1.72
C GLY A 170 13.26 -5.81 -2.22
N LEU A 171 13.60 -5.17 -3.34
CA LEU A 171 14.96 -5.15 -3.88
C LEU A 171 15.86 -4.13 -3.17
N LEU A 172 15.29 -3.02 -2.74
CA LEU A 172 16.02 -1.92 -2.10
C LEU A 172 16.45 -2.27 -0.67
N MET A 173 15.54 -2.82 0.12
CA MET A 173 15.80 -3.08 1.55
C MET A 173 17.04 -3.94 1.83
N PRO A 174 17.38 -5.00 1.08
CA PRO A 174 18.59 -5.76 1.31
C PRO A 174 19.91 -5.01 1.05
N ILE A 175 19.89 -3.99 0.18
CA ILE A 175 21.11 -3.27 -0.23
C ILE A 175 21.37 -2.00 0.60
N LEU A 176 20.34 -1.45 1.27
CA LEU A 176 20.49 -0.31 2.16
C LEU A 176 21.21 -0.71 3.46
N ASP A 177 22.09 0.17 3.92
CA ASP A 177 22.67 0.03 5.27
C ASP A 177 21.64 0.41 6.36
N LYS A 178 22.00 0.16 7.62
CA LYS A 178 21.11 0.40 8.75
C LYS A 178 20.68 1.86 8.86
N TRP A 179 21.58 2.79 8.62
CA TRP A 179 21.30 4.22 8.72
C TRP A 179 20.33 4.65 7.60
N GLN A 180 20.55 4.21 6.37
CA GLN A 180 19.69 4.48 5.23
C GLN A 180 18.28 3.94 5.45
N LYS A 181 18.15 2.71 5.99
CA LYS A 181 16.85 2.13 6.34
C LYS A 181 16.12 2.96 7.39
N GLN A 182 16.81 3.37 8.43
CA GLN A 182 16.24 4.22 9.47
C GLN A 182 15.82 5.60 8.96
N GLN A 183 16.53 6.18 7.99
CA GLN A 183 16.11 7.42 7.35
C GLN A 183 14.85 7.22 6.51
N LEU A 184 14.81 6.16 5.72
CA LEU A 184 13.68 5.84 4.84
C LEU A 184 12.40 5.55 5.62
N LEU A 185 12.50 4.85 6.75
CA LEU A 185 11.39 4.39 7.59
C LEU A 185 11.26 5.20 8.88
N SER A 186 11.82 6.41 8.93
CA SER A 186 11.75 7.27 10.12
C SER A 186 10.30 7.44 10.61
N ASN A 187 10.09 7.27 11.92
CA ASN A 187 8.76 7.35 12.56
C ASN A 187 7.69 6.36 12.04
N VAL A 188 8.07 5.39 11.21
CA VAL A 188 7.22 4.26 10.84
C VAL A 188 7.38 3.17 11.90
N ASN A 189 6.27 2.63 12.41
CA ASN A 189 6.30 1.48 13.30
C ASN A 189 6.49 0.20 12.51
N THR A 190 5.64 -0.01 11.48
CA THR A 190 5.75 -1.11 10.54
C THR A 190 5.38 -0.65 9.12
N TRP A 191 6.10 -1.20 8.14
CA TRP A 191 5.80 -1.13 6.73
C TRP A 191 5.50 -2.53 6.23
N SER A 192 4.24 -2.78 5.89
CA SER A 192 3.77 -4.10 5.43
C SER A 192 3.46 -4.04 3.95
N TYR A 193 3.86 -5.05 3.20
CA TYR A 193 3.58 -5.18 1.76
C TYR A 193 3.49 -6.65 1.38
N ILE A 194 2.98 -6.94 0.19
CA ILE A 194 2.99 -8.29 -0.39
C ILE A 194 4.08 -8.31 -1.44
N ASP A 195 5.01 -9.26 -1.37
CA ASP A 195 6.10 -9.38 -2.34
C ASP A 195 5.66 -10.02 -3.67
N GLY A 196 6.61 -10.24 -4.58
CA GLY A 196 6.36 -10.83 -5.89
C GLY A 196 5.89 -12.30 -5.85
N ASP A 197 6.18 -13.00 -4.75
CA ASP A 197 5.77 -14.39 -4.52
C ASP A 197 4.42 -14.51 -3.80
N GLY A 198 3.76 -13.39 -3.52
CA GLY A 198 2.49 -13.34 -2.82
C GLY A 198 2.62 -13.50 -1.30
N ILE A 199 3.80 -13.29 -0.75
CA ILE A 199 4.08 -13.43 0.68
C ILE A 199 4.01 -12.06 1.36
N ALA A 200 3.30 -12.00 2.49
CA ALA A 200 3.27 -10.79 3.31
C ALA A 200 4.63 -10.56 3.98
N GLN A 201 5.25 -9.44 3.67
CA GLN A 201 6.50 -8.95 4.27
C GLN A 201 6.21 -7.82 5.25
N ILE A 202 6.89 -7.85 6.40
CA ILE A 202 6.75 -6.83 7.44
C ILE A 202 8.14 -6.34 7.79
N VAL A 203 8.36 -5.04 7.63
CA VAL A 203 9.60 -4.35 7.97
C VAL A 203 9.32 -3.37 9.09
N ASN A 204 10.08 -3.47 10.19
CA ASN A 204 9.99 -2.53 11.29
C ASN A 204 10.65 -1.19 10.93
N GLY A 205 10.32 -0.14 11.66
CA GLY A 205 10.90 1.19 11.46
C GLY A 205 12.41 1.28 11.69
N ASP A 206 13.03 0.28 12.31
CA ASP A 206 14.49 0.13 12.40
C ASP A 206 15.11 -0.54 11.17
N GLY A 207 14.28 -0.94 10.21
CA GLY A 207 14.68 -1.62 8.97
C GLY A 207 14.89 -3.13 9.12
N GLU A 208 14.50 -3.73 10.25
CA GLU A 208 14.57 -5.18 10.43
C GLU A 208 13.29 -5.85 9.93
N CYS A 209 13.43 -6.90 9.12
CA CYS A 209 12.30 -7.75 8.73
C CYS A 209 11.90 -8.64 9.92
N LYS A 210 10.61 -8.67 10.26
CA LYS A 210 10.09 -9.66 11.20
C LYS A 210 10.30 -11.06 10.59
N LYS A 211 11.17 -11.85 11.21
CA LYS A 211 11.32 -13.26 10.84
C LYS A 211 10.05 -14.01 11.25
N ASN A 212 9.51 -14.76 10.33
CA ASN A 212 8.39 -15.68 10.59
C ASN A 212 8.82 -16.83 11.48
#